data_52c266b02d79f984df878d8f6def8453
#
_entry.id   52c266b02d79f984df878d8f6def8453
#
_cell.length_a   1.000
_cell.length_b   1.000
_cell.length_c   1.000
_cell.angle_alpha   90.00
_cell.angle_beta   90.00
_cell.angle_gamma   90.00
#
_symmetry.space_group_name_H-M   'P 1'
#
loop_
_entity.id
_entity.type
_entity.pdbx_description
1 polymer ?
#
loop_
_entity_poly.entity_id
_entity_poly.type
_entity_poly.pdbx_seq_one_letter_code
_entity_poly.pdbx_strand_id
1 'polypeptide(L)'
;LNISHAGMTLTSMDIKQLYKETILEHNRNPRNYQTPESYTHKSEGLNAICGDQVFVFITVKDGVIEKIHFDGESCAISTASASIMTEFIEGKTIEQAQALFKDFCLLMDRKGGVDSIESLEGVNALAGVKNFPARIKSATLCWHAMNAALIGEETTTTE
;
A
#
# COMPACT_ATOMS: atom_id res chain seq x y z
N LEU A 1 1.98 10.26 -16.50
CA LEU A 1 2.31 11.65 -16.18
C LEU A 1 3.65 12.03 -16.80
N ASN A 2 3.67 13.06 -17.62
CA ASN A 2 4.90 13.55 -18.19
C ASN A 2 5.60 14.46 -17.17
N ILE A 3 6.70 13.99 -16.60
CA ILE A 3 7.43 14.69 -15.55
C ILE A 3 8.68 15.40 -16.07
N SER A 4 8.94 15.31 -17.36
CA SER A 4 10.05 16.03 -17.97
C SER A 4 9.62 16.65 -19.28
N HIS A 5 10.00 17.90 -19.48
CA HIS A 5 9.87 18.60 -20.74
C HIS A 5 11.26 18.90 -21.26
N ALA A 6 11.37 19.20 -22.54
CA ALA A 6 12.66 19.54 -23.13
C ALA A 6 13.34 20.66 -22.30
N GLY A 7 14.49 20.35 -21.71
CA GLY A 7 15.25 21.29 -20.91
C GLY A 7 14.79 21.47 -19.47
N MET A 8 13.78 20.73 -19.01
CA MET A 8 13.31 20.82 -17.62
C MET A 8 13.68 19.57 -16.82
N THR A 9 14.10 19.77 -15.58
CA THR A 9 14.34 18.72 -14.61
C THR A 9 13.46 18.92 -13.39
N LEU A 10 13.05 17.83 -12.74
CA LEU A 10 12.27 17.91 -11.52
C LEU A 10 13.13 18.35 -10.35
N THR A 11 12.63 19.31 -9.58
CA THR A 11 13.22 19.68 -8.29
C THR A 11 12.69 18.73 -7.22
N SER A 12 13.35 18.71 -6.02
CA SER A 12 12.85 17.96 -4.87
C SER A 12 11.44 18.37 -4.47
N MET A 13 11.10 19.66 -4.63
CA MET A 13 9.77 20.17 -4.31
C MET A 13 8.72 19.62 -5.30
N ASP A 14 9.05 19.55 -6.58
CA ASP A 14 8.17 19.02 -7.61
C ASP A 14 7.87 17.55 -7.37
N ILE A 15 8.87 16.77 -6.98
CA ILE A 15 8.71 15.35 -6.66
C ILE A 15 7.80 15.17 -5.43
N LYS A 16 7.99 15.99 -4.38
CA LYS A 16 7.13 15.95 -3.19
C LYS A 16 5.69 16.29 -3.54
N GLN A 17 5.50 17.30 -4.39
CA GLN A 17 4.17 17.70 -4.82
C GLN A 17 3.48 16.59 -5.61
N LEU A 18 4.22 15.95 -6.52
CA LEU A 18 3.71 14.83 -7.30
C LEU A 18 3.27 13.67 -6.40
N TYR A 19 4.09 13.31 -5.43
CA TYR A 19 3.77 12.24 -4.49
C TYR A 19 2.55 12.58 -3.64
N LYS A 20 2.44 13.83 -3.21
CA LYS A 20 1.28 14.29 -2.47
C LYS A 20 0.00 14.19 -3.31
N GLU A 21 0.06 14.60 -4.57
CA GLU A 21 -1.07 14.51 -5.49
C GLU A 21 -1.50 13.08 -5.74
N THR A 22 -0.56 12.16 -5.87
CA THR A 22 -0.83 10.73 -6.02
C THR A 22 -1.60 10.19 -4.82
N ILE A 23 -1.15 10.51 -3.60
CA ILE A 23 -1.81 10.09 -2.37
C ILE A 23 -3.23 10.68 -2.30
N LEU A 24 -3.39 11.97 -2.61
CA LEU A 24 -4.68 12.62 -2.59
C LEU A 24 -5.65 12.00 -3.61
N GLU A 25 -5.16 11.66 -4.80
CA GLU A 25 -5.97 11.03 -5.83
C GLU A 25 -6.47 9.66 -5.38
N HIS A 26 -5.58 8.83 -4.84
CA HIS A 26 -5.96 7.52 -4.32
C HIS A 26 -6.88 7.59 -3.12
N ASN A 27 -6.82 8.67 -2.35
CA ASN A 27 -7.74 8.88 -1.25
C ASN A 27 -9.13 9.31 -1.73
N ARG A 28 -9.19 10.17 -2.76
CA ARG A 28 -10.45 10.64 -3.33
C ARG A 28 -11.18 9.59 -4.15
N ASN A 29 -10.40 8.80 -4.90
CA ASN A 29 -10.92 7.77 -5.80
C ASN A 29 -10.20 6.44 -5.52
N PRO A 30 -10.42 5.83 -4.35
CA PRO A 30 -9.73 4.58 -4.01
C PRO A 30 -10.14 3.46 -4.95
N ARG A 31 -9.14 2.74 -5.46
CA ARG A 31 -9.33 1.60 -6.35
C ARG A 31 -9.55 0.35 -5.53
N ASN A 32 -10.44 -0.51 -6.02
CA ASN A 32 -10.71 -1.81 -5.40
C ASN A 32 -11.24 -1.70 -3.96
N TYR A 33 -11.86 -0.59 -3.64
CA TYR A 33 -12.43 -0.33 -2.31
C TYR A 33 -13.85 -0.88 -2.26
N GLN A 34 -13.96 -2.18 -2.02
CA GLN A 34 -15.24 -2.86 -1.87
C GLN A 34 -15.02 -4.26 -1.30
N THR A 35 -16.04 -4.81 -0.66
CA THR A 35 -16.08 -6.21 -0.26
C THR A 35 -16.54 -7.03 -1.46
N PRO A 36 -15.70 -7.94 -1.98
CA PRO A 36 -16.09 -8.77 -3.13
C PRO A 36 -17.10 -9.84 -2.73
N GLU A 37 -17.83 -10.38 -3.71
CA GLU A 37 -18.79 -11.45 -3.47
C GLU A 37 -18.11 -12.76 -3.07
N SER A 38 -16.90 -12.99 -3.55
CA SER A 38 -16.13 -14.18 -3.23
C SER A 38 -14.65 -13.86 -3.17
N TYR A 39 -13.93 -14.66 -2.40
CA TYR A 39 -12.48 -14.54 -2.22
C TYR A 39 -11.96 -15.87 -1.68
N THR A 40 -10.64 -16.07 -1.81
CA THR A 40 -9.97 -17.26 -1.28
C THR A 40 -9.24 -16.98 0.04
N HIS A 41 -8.82 -15.73 0.23
CA HIS A 41 -8.04 -15.31 1.40
C HIS A 41 -8.58 -13.99 1.92
N LYS A 42 -8.59 -13.83 3.23
CA LYS A 42 -9.03 -12.60 3.89
C LYS A 42 -8.24 -12.40 5.17
N SER A 43 -7.96 -11.15 5.50
CA SER A 43 -7.43 -10.78 6.81
C SER A 43 -7.92 -9.40 7.21
N GLU A 44 -7.96 -9.16 8.52
CA GLU A 44 -8.31 -7.87 9.09
C GLU A 44 -7.08 -7.24 9.74
N GLY A 45 -6.75 -6.02 9.36
CA GLY A 45 -5.72 -5.22 9.99
C GLY A 45 -6.31 -4.18 10.92
N LEU A 46 -5.72 -4.02 12.10
CA LEU A 46 -6.17 -3.07 13.11
C LEU A 46 -5.02 -2.20 13.60
N ASN A 47 -5.27 -0.89 13.64
CA ASN A 47 -4.42 0.07 14.32
C ASN A 47 -5.35 0.96 15.16
N ALA A 48 -5.61 0.53 16.40
CA ALA A 48 -6.58 1.19 17.28
C ALA A 48 -6.16 2.61 17.64
N ILE A 49 -4.86 2.88 17.72
CA ILE A 49 -4.34 4.21 18.06
C ILE A 49 -4.77 5.25 17.05
N CYS A 50 -4.71 4.91 15.75
CA CYS A 50 -5.11 5.80 14.66
C CYS A 50 -6.57 5.58 14.23
N GLY A 51 -7.27 4.61 14.81
CA GLY A 51 -8.64 4.28 14.43
C GLY A 51 -8.75 3.60 13.08
N ASP A 52 -7.70 2.91 12.63
CA ASP A 52 -7.70 2.25 11.33
C ASP A 52 -8.17 0.80 11.45
N GLN A 53 -9.10 0.43 10.57
CA GLN A 53 -9.55 -0.95 10.39
C GLN A 53 -9.58 -1.22 8.88
N VAL A 54 -8.83 -2.20 8.43
CA VAL A 54 -8.73 -2.54 7.00
C VAL A 54 -8.93 -4.04 6.83
N PHE A 55 -9.90 -4.40 6.00
CA PHE A 55 -10.08 -5.77 5.55
C PHE A 55 -9.43 -5.92 4.19
N VAL A 56 -8.64 -6.95 3.98
CA VAL A 56 -8.05 -7.26 2.69
C VAL A 56 -8.59 -8.61 2.23
N PHE A 57 -9.12 -8.63 0.99
CA PHE A 57 -9.71 -9.81 0.36
C PHE A 57 -8.89 -10.15 -0.89
N ILE A 58 -8.45 -11.39 -0.99
CA ILE A 58 -7.61 -11.82 -2.10
C ILE A 58 -8.21 -13.05 -2.74
N THR A 59 -8.24 -13.09 -4.07
CA THR A 59 -8.58 -14.27 -4.84
C THR A 59 -7.30 -14.78 -5.48
N VAL A 60 -6.85 -15.96 -5.03
CA VAL A 60 -5.67 -16.62 -5.58
C VAL A 60 -6.12 -17.75 -6.48
N LYS A 61 -5.56 -17.80 -7.68
CA LYS A 61 -5.80 -18.87 -8.64
C LYS A 61 -4.48 -19.28 -9.27
N ASP A 62 -4.15 -20.57 -9.16
CA ASP A 62 -2.90 -21.12 -9.70
C ASP A 62 -1.66 -20.36 -9.21
N GLY A 63 -1.65 -19.99 -7.92
CA GLY A 63 -0.52 -19.29 -7.31
C GLY A 63 -0.41 -17.81 -7.66
N VAL A 64 -1.36 -17.26 -8.39
CA VAL A 64 -1.39 -15.86 -8.82
C VAL A 64 -2.53 -15.14 -8.13
N ILE A 65 -2.25 -13.93 -7.67
CA ILE A 65 -3.26 -13.03 -7.11
C ILE A 65 -4.07 -12.46 -8.27
N GLU A 66 -5.22 -13.08 -8.54
CA GLU A 66 -6.08 -12.69 -9.64
C GLU A 66 -6.82 -11.39 -9.34
N LYS A 67 -7.27 -11.23 -8.10
CA LYS A 67 -7.97 -10.03 -7.63
C LYS A 67 -7.59 -9.75 -6.18
N ILE A 68 -7.59 -8.47 -5.84
CA ILE A 68 -7.38 -8.02 -4.47
C ILE A 68 -8.25 -6.78 -4.23
N HIS A 69 -8.96 -6.79 -3.11
CA HIS A 69 -9.85 -5.70 -2.70
C HIS A 69 -9.60 -5.36 -1.24
N PHE A 70 -10.05 -4.21 -0.83
CA PHE A 70 -10.02 -3.83 0.57
C PHE A 70 -11.31 -3.11 0.96
N ASP A 71 -11.61 -3.11 2.25
CA ASP A 71 -12.75 -2.42 2.82
C ASP A 71 -12.42 -2.02 4.25
N GLY A 72 -13.31 -1.32 4.90
CA GLY A 72 -13.13 -0.88 6.28
C GLY A 72 -13.08 0.63 6.39
N GLU A 73 -12.85 1.11 7.61
CA GLU A 73 -12.76 2.53 7.91
C GLU A 73 -11.35 2.86 8.41
N SER A 74 -10.69 3.77 7.71
CA SER A 74 -9.32 4.13 8.05
C SER A 74 -9.02 5.56 7.61
N CYS A 75 -7.91 6.09 8.12
CA CYS A 75 -7.50 7.47 7.79
C CYS A 75 -7.12 7.60 6.31
N ALA A 76 -6.98 8.85 5.86
CA ALA A 76 -6.65 9.15 4.47
C ALA A 76 -5.37 8.44 3.98
N ILE A 77 -4.34 8.37 4.81
CA ILE A 77 -3.08 7.70 4.45
C ILE A 77 -3.28 6.19 4.33
N SER A 78 -4.02 5.59 5.26
CA SER A 78 -4.31 4.15 5.21
C SER A 78 -5.11 3.80 3.95
N THR A 79 -6.14 4.58 3.63
CA THR A 79 -6.98 4.37 2.45
C THR A 79 -6.16 4.52 1.16
N ALA A 80 -5.35 5.57 1.06
CA ALA A 80 -4.51 5.77 -0.12
C ALA A 80 -3.50 4.65 -0.30
N SER A 81 -2.86 4.21 0.78
CA SER A 81 -1.91 3.10 0.75
C SER A 81 -2.57 1.81 0.28
N ALA A 82 -3.76 1.50 0.79
CA ALA A 82 -4.50 0.30 0.39
C ALA A 82 -4.88 0.35 -1.09
N SER A 83 -5.35 1.49 -1.56
CA SER A 83 -5.68 1.69 -2.97
C SER A 83 -4.47 1.44 -3.87
N ILE A 84 -3.33 2.06 -3.54
CA ILE A 84 -2.08 1.89 -4.28
C ILE A 84 -1.64 0.42 -4.24
N MET A 85 -1.67 -0.20 -3.07
CA MET A 85 -1.28 -1.60 -2.89
C MET A 85 -2.11 -2.52 -3.78
N THR A 86 -3.43 -2.38 -3.80
CA THR A 86 -4.29 -3.28 -4.56
C THR A 86 -4.02 -3.20 -6.06
N GLU A 87 -3.83 -2.01 -6.60
CA GLU A 87 -3.47 -1.87 -8.01
C GLU A 87 -2.12 -2.49 -8.32
N PHE A 88 -1.17 -2.33 -7.41
CA PHE A 88 0.20 -2.79 -7.61
C PHE A 88 0.34 -4.32 -7.48
N ILE A 89 -0.36 -4.92 -6.53
CA ILE A 89 -0.25 -6.34 -6.21
C ILE A 89 -1.07 -7.22 -7.15
N GLU A 90 -2.16 -6.72 -7.71
CA GLU A 90 -2.99 -7.50 -8.63
C GLU A 90 -2.16 -8.06 -9.79
N GLY A 91 -2.31 -9.35 -10.04
CA GLY A 91 -1.58 -10.03 -11.11
C GLY A 91 -0.22 -10.60 -10.70
N LYS A 92 0.24 -10.33 -9.49
CA LYS A 92 1.50 -10.86 -8.97
C LYS A 92 1.30 -12.28 -8.42
N THR A 93 2.38 -13.06 -8.40
CA THR A 93 2.35 -14.34 -7.70
C THR A 93 2.40 -14.10 -6.18
N ILE A 94 2.03 -15.13 -5.40
CA ILE A 94 2.12 -15.05 -3.94
C ILE A 94 3.55 -14.69 -3.52
N GLU A 95 4.55 -15.35 -4.10
CA GLU A 95 5.96 -15.13 -3.76
C GLU A 95 6.41 -13.70 -4.11
N GLN A 96 5.98 -13.19 -5.27
CA GLN A 96 6.28 -11.82 -5.66
C GLN A 96 5.64 -10.83 -4.67
N ALA A 97 4.39 -11.05 -4.30
CA ALA A 97 3.69 -10.18 -3.35
C ALA A 97 4.38 -10.16 -1.99
N GLN A 98 4.84 -11.31 -1.52
CA GLN A 98 5.55 -11.40 -0.24
C GLN A 98 6.90 -10.70 -0.30
N ALA A 99 7.63 -10.82 -1.41
CA ALA A 99 8.88 -10.09 -1.60
C ALA A 99 8.66 -8.58 -1.64
N LEU A 100 7.61 -8.14 -2.32
CA LEU A 100 7.26 -6.73 -2.40
C LEU A 100 6.79 -6.17 -1.05
N PHE A 101 6.13 -6.98 -0.25
CA PHE A 101 5.79 -6.61 1.12
C PHE A 101 7.06 -6.31 1.94
N LYS A 102 8.08 -7.16 1.83
CA LYS A 102 9.37 -6.94 2.51
C LYS A 102 10.05 -5.66 2.02
N ASP A 103 10.01 -5.42 0.72
CA ASP A 103 10.56 -4.20 0.13
C ASP A 103 9.81 -2.96 0.64
N PHE A 104 8.49 -3.06 0.77
CA PHE A 104 7.69 -1.96 1.31
C PHE A 104 8.05 -1.66 2.77
N CYS A 105 8.25 -2.71 3.58
CA CYS A 105 8.68 -2.53 4.96
C CYS A 105 10.05 -1.84 5.02
N LEU A 106 10.96 -2.18 4.10
CA LEU A 106 12.25 -1.51 3.99
C LEU A 106 12.10 -0.05 3.60
N LEU A 107 11.20 0.25 2.64
CA LEU A 107 10.92 1.63 2.24
C LEU A 107 10.41 2.46 3.41
N MET A 108 9.62 1.86 4.29
CA MET A 108 9.03 2.55 5.44
C MET A 108 9.94 2.60 6.67
N ASP A 109 11.11 1.95 6.61
CA ASP A 109 12.06 1.96 7.72
C ASP A 109 12.78 3.30 7.79
N ARG A 110 12.52 4.07 8.84
CA ARG A 110 13.13 5.38 9.04
C ARG A 110 14.64 5.32 9.18
N LYS A 111 15.16 4.24 9.75
CA LYS A 111 16.61 4.06 9.98
C LYS A 111 17.33 3.60 8.73
N GLY A 112 16.61 3.00 7.79
CA GLY A 112 17.19 2.48 6.57
C GLY A 112 17.69 3.54 5.60
N GLY A 113 17.15 4.77 5.69
CA GLY A 113 17.57 5.88 4.82
C GLY A 113 17.23 5.67 3.35
N VAL A 114 16.32 4.75 3.03
CA VAL A 114 15.93 4.45 1.66
C VAL A 114 14.73 5.30 1.29
N ASP A 115 14.82 6.08 0.22
CA ASP A 115 13.73 6.95 -0.24
C ASP A 115 13.01 6.41 -1.47
N SER A 116 13.56 5.39 -2.11
CA SER A 116 12.99 4.79 -3.30
C SER A 116 13.53 3.38 -3.47
N ILE A 117 12.68 2.48 -3.94
CA ILE A 117 13.07 1.10 -4.26
C ILE A 117 12.53 0.82 -5.66
N GLU A 118 13.41 0.31 -6.54
CA GLU A 118 13.07 0.07 -7.95
C GLU A 118 11.88 -0.87 -8.10
N SER A 119 11.82 -1.95 -7.31
CA SER A 119 10.71 -2.91 -7.38
C SER A 119 9.37 -2.30 -7.00
N LEU A 120 9.37 -1.15 -6.34
CA LEU A 120 8.17 -0.45 -5.86
C LEU A 120 7.81 0.77 -6.72
N GLU A 121 8.17 0.76 -7.99
CA GLU A 121 7.75 1.83 -8.89
C GLU A 121 6.23 1.96 -8.87
N GLY A 122 5.72 3.16 -8.66
CA GLY A 122 4.29 3.42 -8.44
C GLY A 122 3.88 3.42 -6.96
N VAL A 123 4.68 2.82 -6.08
CA VAL A 123 4.42 2.77 -4.64
C VAL A 123 5.32 3.77 -3.90
N ASN A 124 6.43 4.15 -4.50
CA ASN A 124 7.41 5.06 -3.87
C ASN A 124 6.81 6.43 -3.49
N ALA A 125 5.63 6.78 -4.01
CA ALA A 125 4.90 7.97 -3.60
C ALA A 125 4.62 8.00 -2.09
N LEU A 126 4.58 6.83 -1.45
CA LEU A 126 4.34 6.71 -0.01
C LEU A 126 5.59 6.93 0.83
N ALA A 127 6.77 7.02 0.22
CA ALA A 127 8.03 7.14 0.96
C ALA A 127 8.08 8.34 1.90
N GLY A 128 7.47 9.46 1.53
CA GLY A 128 7.43 10.67 2.36
C GLY A 128 6.69 10.49 3.68
N VAL A 129 5.84 9.46 3.78
CA VAL A 129 5.07 9.17 4.98
C VAL A 129 5.98 8.79 6.15
N LYS A 130 7.16 8.25 5.87
CA LYS A 130 8.08 7.82 6.95
C LYS A 130 8.62 8.96 7.80
N ASN A 131 8.45 10.21 7.36
CA ASN A 131 8.79 11.37 8.17
C ASN A 131 7.79 11.61 9.31
N PHE A 132 6.68 10.87 9.32
CA PHE A 132 5.61 10.98 10.31
C PHE A 132 5.37 9.61 10.95
N PRO A 133 6.03 9.30 12.09
CA PRO A 133 5.99 7.95 12.69
C PRO A 133 4.61 7.33 12.86
N ALA A 134 3.62 8.12 13.30
CA ALA A 134 2.25 7.62 13.47
C ALA A 134 1.64 7.19 12.14
N ARG A 135 2.01 7.85 11.05
CA ARG A 135 1.47 7.57 9.71
C ARG A 135 2.13 6.35 9.07
N ILE A 136 3.33 5.98 9.49
CA ILE A 136 3.98 4.75 9.03
C ILE A 136 3.10 3.55 9.36
N LYS A 137 2.56 3.50 10.57
CA LYS A 137 1.68 2.41 11.00
C LYS A 137 0.40 2.36 10.18
N SER A 138 -0.17 3.52 9.88
CA SER A 138 -1.36 3.62 9.03
C SER A 138 -1.07 3.17 7.60
N ALA A 139 0.07 3.59 7.03
CA ALA A 139 0.44 3.24 5.67
C ALA A 139 0.77 1.75 5.51
N THR A 140 1.35 1.12 6.53
CA THR A 140 1.79 -0.27 6.46
C THR A 140 0.70 -1.27 6.81
N LEU A 141 -0.38 -0.84 7.44
CA LEU A 141 -1.42 -1.75 7.94
C LEU A 141 -1.99 -2.67 6.86
N CYS A 142 -2.39 -2.11 5.72
CA CYS A 142 -2.94 -2.91 4.62
C CYS A 142 -1.93 -3.90 4.03
N TRP A 143 -0.65 -3.54 4.00
CA TRP A 143 0.40 -4.43 3.53
C TRP A 143 0.60 -5.61 4.47
N HIS A 144 0.55 -5.38 5.78
CA HIS A 144 0.57 -6.45 6.77
C HIS A 144 -0.66 -7.33 6.64
N ALA A 145 -1.84 -6.73 6.43
CA ALA A 145 -3.08 -7.48 6.24
C ALA A 145 -3.03 -8.34 4.97
N MET A 146 -2.48 -7.81 3.89
CA MET A 146 -2.27 -8.57 2.64
C MET A 146 -1.39 -9.79 2.91
N ASN A 147 -0.24 -9.58 3.55
CA ASN A 147 0.68 -10.68 3.86
C ASN A 147 0.04 -11.70 4.81
N ALA A 148 -0.67 -11.23 5.84
CA ALA A 148 -1.39 -12.10 6.77
C ALA A 148 -2.43 -12.97 6.04
N ALA A 149 -3.18 -12.38 5.12
CA ALA A 149 -4.15 -13.14 4.32
C ALA A 149 -3.46 -14.23 3.51
N LEU A 150 -2.33 -13.93 2.88
CA LEU A 150 -1.59 -14.91 2.07
C LEU A 150 -1.02 -16.07 2.88
N ILE A 151 -0.69 -15.87 4.15
CA ILE A 151 -0.19 -16.94 5.02
C ILE A 151 -1.27 -17.56 5.89
N GLY A 152 -2.53 -17.19 5.69
CA GLY A 152 -3.66 -17.80 6.39
C GLY A 152 -3.95 -17.23 7.78
N GLU A 153 -3.45 -16.06 8.12
CA GLU A 153 -3.74 -15.39 9.39
C GLU A 153 -4.95 -14.47 9.22
N GLU A 154 -5.90 -14.56 10.16
CA GLU A 154 -7.16 -13.82 10.07
C GLU A 154 -7.05 -12.36 10.51
N THR A 155 -6.08 -12.03 11.36
CA THR A 155 -5.91 -10.68 11.90
C THR A 155 -4.43 -10.30 12.00
N THR A 156 -4.17 -9.00 11.94
CA THR A 156 -2.85 -8.43 12.16
C THR A 156 -2.99 -7.02 12.77
N THR A 157 -1.91 -6.49 13.33
CA THR A 157 -1.89 -5.15 13.91
C THR A 157 -0.54 -4.48 13.64
N THR A 158 -0.56 -3.14 13.58
CA THR A 158 0.65 -2.31 13.50
C THR A 158 0.80 -1.41 14.74
N GLU A 159 0.07 -1.70 15.79
CA GLU A 159 0.17 -0.93 17.05
C GLU A 159 1.54 -1.04 17.71
#